data_879722ef5d796db9d7d1c0488efac1af
#
_entry.id   879722ef5d796db9d7d1c0488efac1af
#
_cell.length_a   1.000
_cell.length_b   1.000
_cell.length_c   1.000
_cell.angle_alpha   90.00
_cell.angle_beta   90.00
_cell.angle_gamma   90.00
#
_symmetry.space_group_name_H-M   'P 1'
#
loop_
_entity.id
_entity.type
_entity.pdbx_description
1 polymer ?
#
loop_
_entity_poly.entity_id
_entity_poly.type
_entity_poly.pdbx_seq_one_letter_code
_entity_poly.pdbx_strand_id
1 'polypeptide(L)'
;MEFVQFHPTLLTQDGKCYGLISEAVRGAGAHLVDEHGRLVMKEVHPMQDLAPRDIVARALTAEYQAGHQIFLDLREVQDFETHFPQITQLIDRHQIPFRQNNLIPVRPGAHFMMGGIATDQTGATSLPGLYAVGEAACTGVHGANRLASNSLLECVVFSHQVAQEIADLPDETKTTTPISQKLADKFTLPDKAALQTRAWAALVIQRSPTEIEEFLTWLAQFDFQSLPAHYSLTELETANLCLVAEAIAQAALARKENLGAHAWRKN
;
A
#
# COMPACT_ATOMS: atom_id res chain seq x y z
N MET A 1 3.09 11.56 -1.62
CA MET A 1 2.30 10.41 -2.17
C MET A 1 3.17 9.29 -2.75
N GLU A 2 4.45 9.51 -3.07
CA GLU A 2 5.34 8.51 -3.69
C GLU A 2 5.64 7.29 -2.82
N PHE A 3 5.50 7.39 -1.49
CA PHE A 3 5.84 6.32 -0.56
C PHE A 3 4.65 5.38 -0.33
N VAL A 4 4.55 4.36 -1.17
CA VAL A 4 3.64 3.22 -1.03
C VAL A 4 4.43 2.05 -0.47
N GLN A 5 4.12 1.60 0.74
CA GLN A 5 4.79 0.44 1.34
C GLN A 5 4.27 -0.85 0.73
N PHE A 6 5.19 -1.67 0.25
CA PHE A 6 4.88 -3.03 -0.18
C PHE A 6 5.17 -4.01 0.96
N HIS A 7 4.18 -4.84 1.29
CA HIS A 7 4.41 -5.95 2.20
C HIS A 7 5.02 -7.12 1.43
N PRO A 8 6.11 -7.73 1.92
CA PRO A 8 6.78 -8.80 1.18
C PRO A 8 5.97 -10.09 1.10
N THR A 9 5.13 -10.39 2.09
CA THR A 9 4.51 -11.70 2.27
C THR A 9 2.98 -11.61 2.30
N LEU A 10 2.36 -11.33 1.12
CA LEU A 10 0.93 -11.56 0.92
C LEU A 10 0.71 -13.01 0.52
N LEU A 11 -0.25 -13.69 1.16
CA LEU A 11 -0.69 -15.02 0.78
C LEU A 11 -1.20 -15.01 -0.64
N THR A 12 -0.67 -15.88 -1.49
CA THR A 12 -1.04 -15.91 -2.92
C THR A 12 -1.35 -17.33 -3.39
N GLN A 13 -2.29 -17.43 -4.32
CA GLN A 13 -2.58 -18.65 -5.08
C GLN A 13 -3.23 -18.26 -6.40
N ASP A 14 -2.83 -18.90 -7.51
CA ASP A 14 -3.37 -18.66 -8.85
C ASP A 14 -3.38 -17.17 -9.26
N GLY A 15 -2.30 -16.45 -8.90
CA GLY A 15 -2.14 -15.03 -9.21
C GLY A 15 -2.98 -14.06 -8.37
N LYS A 16 -3.79 -14.56 -7.43
CA LYS A 16 -4.60 -13.73 -6.51
C LYS A 16 -3.96 -13.64 -5.13
N CYS A 17 -4.15 -12.50 -4.45
CA CYS A 17 -3.74 -12.30 -3.07
C CYS A 17 -4.97 -12.41 -2.15
N TYR A 18 -4.81 -13.10 -1.03
CA TYR A 18 -5.91 -13.42 -0.11
C TYR A 18 -5.76 -12.80 1.27
N GLY A 19 -4.62 -12.22 1.57
CA GLY A 19 -4.37 -11.55 2.83
C GLY A 19 -2.89 -11.48 3.16
N LEU A 20 -2.58 -10.95 4.32
CA LEU A 20 -1.23 -10.68 4.76
C LEU A 20 -0.74 -11.78 5.71
N ILE A 21 0.45 -12.31 5.43
CA ILE A 21 1.20 -13.12 6.40
C ILE A 21 2.10 -12.19 7.19
N SER A 22 1.82 -12.06 8.49
CA SER A 22 2.52 -11.13 9.38
C SER A 22 4.04 -11.32 9.36
N GLU A 23 4.77 -10.21 9.50
CA GLU A 23 6.22 -10.22 9.71
C GLU A 23 6.65 -11.03 10.92
N ALA A 24 5.77 -11.15 11.93
CA ALA A 24 6.01 -11.97 13.11
C ALA A 24 6.31 -13.45 12.79
N VAL A 25 5.79 -13.97 11.67
CA VAL A 25 6.09 -15.34 11.22
C VAL A 25 7.56 -15.48 10.82
N ARG A 26 8.14 -14.47 10.13
CA ARG A 26 9.58 -14.42 9.85
C ARG A 26 10.39 -14.23 11.13
N GLY A 27 9.88 -13.40 12.05
CA GLY A 27 10.47 -13.23 13.40
C GLY A 27 10.47 -14.51 14.23
N ALA A 28 9.55 -15.43 13.98
CA ALA A 28 9.47 -16.74 14.65
C ALA A 28 10.34 -17.82 13.96
N GLY A 29 11.11 -17.47 12.91
CA GLY A 29 12.06 -18.38 12.27
C GLY A 29 11.65 -18.85 10.86
N ALA A 30 10.61 -18.29 10.26
CA ALA A 30 10.29 -18.63 8.87
C ALA A 30 11.26 -17.97 7.89
N HIS A 31 11.66 -18.71 6.86
CA HIS A 31 12.57 -18.25 5.81
C HIS A 31 11.86 -18.03 4.47
N LEU A 32 12.33 -17.05 3.70
CA LEU A 32 11.89 -16.83 2.33
C LEU A 32 12.73 -17.69 1.38
N VAL A 33 12.08 -18.64 0.71
CA VAL A 33 12.73 -19.59 -0.21
C VAL A 33 12.06 -19.56 -1.58
N ASP A 34 12.83 -19.91 -2.62
CA ASP A 34 12.26 -20.19 -3.93
C ASP A 34 11.72 -21.63 -4.03
N GLU A 35 11.21 -22.02 -5.19
CA GLU A 35 10.66 -23.36 -5.47
C GLU A 35 11.70 -24.49 -5.38
N HIS A 36 12.98 -24.15 -5.35
CA HIS A 36 14.10 -25.10 -5.19
C HIS A 36 14.64 -25.15 -3.75
N GLY A 37 14.08 -24.33 -2.84
CA GLY A 37 14.50 -24.25 -1.44
C GLY A 37 15.73 -23.36 -1.21
N ARG A 38 16.13 -22.54 -2.19
CA ARG A 38 17.21 -21.56 -2.05
C ARG A 38 16.73 -20.38 -1.17
N LEU A 39 17.52 -20.02 -0.17
CA LEU A 39 17.25 -18.84 0.68
C LEU A 39 17.40 -17.55 -0.12
N VAL A 40 16.31 -16.85 -0.37
CA VAL A 40 16.28 -15.64 -1.20
C VAL A 40 17.04 -14.49 -0.57
N MET A 41 16.96 -14.33 0.75
CA MET A 41 17.53 -13.17 1.45
C MET A 41 18.99 -13.33 1.91
N LYS A 42 19.59 -14.52 1.75
CA LYS A 42 20.89 -14.88 2.33
C LYS A 42 22.04 -13.92 1.96
N GLU A 43 22.07 -13.46 0.71
CA GLU A 43 23.14 -12.58 0.20
C GLU A 43 22.65 -11.15 -0.07
N VAL A 44 21.40 -10.86 0.27
CA VAL A 44 20.79 -9.56 -0.01
C VAL A 44 21.05 -8.55 1.11
N HIS A 45 20.95 -9.00 2.36
CA HIS A 45 21.08 -8.12 3.53
C HIS A 45 21.57 -8.89 4.76
N PRO A 46 22.41 -8.30 5.66
CA PRO A 46 22.91 -8.98 6.87
C PRO A 46 21.80 -9.51 7.79
N MET A 47 20.67 -8.83 7.88
CA MET A 47 19.50 -9.27 8.65
C MET A 47 18.62 -10.28 7.90
N GLN A 48 18.99 -10.68 6.70
CA GLN A 48 18.28 -11.64 5.86
C GLN A 48 16.75 -11.39 5.83
N ASP A 49 15.94 -12.37 6.23
CA ASP A 49 14.47 -12.30 6.21
C ASP A 49 13.88 -11.23 7.14
N LEU A 50 14.66 -10.72 8.08
CA LEU A 50 14.30 -9.64 9.00
C LEU A 50 14.77 -8.26 8.54
N ALA A 51 15.30 -8.14 7.31
CA ALA A 51 15.64 -6.87 6.71
C ALA A 51 14.40 -5.94 6.60
N PRO A 52 14.60 -4.62 6.48
CA PRO A 52 13.50 -3.68 6.23
C PRO A 52 12.59 -4.11 5.08
N ARG A 53 11.29 -3.88 5.22
CA ARG A 53 10.25 -4.38 4.28
C ARG A 53 10.50 -4.01 2.84
N ASP A 54 10.99 -2.80 2.60
CA ASP A 54 11.31 -2.31 1.25
C ASP A 54 12.44 -3.12 0.60
N ILE A 55 13.46 -3.50 1.37
CA ILE A 55 14.57 -4.36 0.90
C ILE A 55 14.06 -5.75 0.57
N VAL A 56 13.32 -6.37 1.49
CA VAL A 56 12.76 -7.71 1.27
C VAL A 56 11.81 -7.71 0.07
N ALA A 57 10.89 -6.76 0.01
CA ALA A 57 9.91 -6.70 -1.06
C ALA A 57 10.57 -6.46 -2.44
N ARG A 58 11.65 -5.66 -2.53
CA ARG A 58 12.43 -5.50 -3.78
C ARG A 58 13.12 -6.79 -4.20
N ALA A 59 13.73 -7.50 -3.25
CA ALA A 59 14.38 -8.79 -3.53
C ALA A 59 13.38 -9.81 -4.07
N LEU A 60 12.24 -9.97 -3.40
CA LEU A 60 11.19 -10.88 -3.86
C LEU A 60 10.60 -10.47 -5.21
N THR A 61 10.47 -9.17 -5.48
CA THR A 61 10.00 -8.70 -6.79
C THR A 61 10.97 -9.08 -7.90
N ALA A 62 12.28 -8.96 -7.65
CA ALA A 62 13.30 -9.37 -8.61
C ALA A 62 13.24 -10.89 -8.92
N GLU A 63 13.06 -11.72 -7.89
CA GLU A 63 12.89 -13.17 -8.07
C GLU A 63 11.62 -13.50 -8.90
N TYR A 64 10.49 -12.83 -8.61
CA TYR A 64 9.28 -13.00 -9.42
C TYR A 64 9.46 -12.57 -10.88
N GLN A 65 10.20 -11.49 -11.13
CA GLN A 65 10.51 -11.03 -12.48
C GLN A 65 11.44 -12.02 -13.22
N ALA A 66 12.28 -12.73 -12.47
CA ALA A 66 13.11 -13.82 -12.99
C ALA A 66 12.33 -15.14 -13.24
N GLY A 67 11.04 -15.18 -12.85
CA GLY A 67 10.16 -16.32 -13.06
C GLY A 67 10.09 -17.31 -11.89
N HIS A 68 10.70 -16.98 -10.75
CA HIS A 68 10.68 -17.83 -9.56
C HIS A 68 9.38 -17.70 -8.77
N GLN A 69 8.95 -18.78 -8.13
CA GLN A 69 7.92 -18.79 -7.12
C GLN A 69 8.55 -18.68 -5.73
N ILE A 70 7.94 -17.88 -4.86
CA ILE A 70 8.47 -17.66 -3.51
C ILE A 70 7.53 -18.21 -2.46
N PHE A 71 8.12 -18.81 -1.46
CA PHE A 71 7.43 -19.43 -0.33
C PHE A 71 8.00 -18.93 1.00
N LEU A 72 7.14 -18.93 2.00
CA LEU A 72 7.55 -18.86 3.40
C LEU A 72 7.70 -20.28 3.91
N ASP A 73 8.92 -20.67 4.26
CA ASP A 73 9.27 -21.98 4.80
C ASP A 73 9.09 -21.95 6.33
N LEU A 74 8.19 -22.79 6.82
CA LEU A 74 7.84 -22.86 8.25
C LEU A 74 8.58 -23.95 9.03
N ARG A 75 9.53 -24.67 8.42
CA ARG A 75 10.17 -25.85 9.06
C ARG A 75 10.86 -25.52 10.41
N GLU A 76 11.32 -24.28 10.57
CA GLU A 76 11.95 -23.80 11.82
C GLU A 76 10.98 -23.08 12.75
N VAL A 77 9.72 -22.88 12.34
CA VAL A 77 8.70 -22.24 13.19
C VAL A 77 8.02 -23.28 14.07
N GLN A 78 8.27 -23.21 15.37
CA GLN A 78 7.64 -24.11 16.32
C GLN A 78 6.18 -23.72 16.53
N ASP A 79 5.31 -24.74 16.65
CA ASP A 79 3.88 -24.59 17.00
C ASP A 79 3.16 -23.50 16.21
N PHE A 80 3.43 -23.40 14.87
CA PHE A 80 2.92 -22.37 13.99
C PHE A 80 1.41 -22.14 14.11
N GLU A 81 0.62 -23.21 14.12
CA GLU A 81 -0.85 -23.15 14.15
C GLU A 81 -1.36 -22.58 15.47
N THR A 82 -0.65 -22.84 16.58
CA THR A 82 -0.98 -22.33 17.90
C THR A 82 -0.58 -20.86 18.05
N HIS A 83 0.59 -20.47 17.52
CA HIS A 83 1.08 -19.10 17.64
C HIS A 83 0.43 -18.14 16.63
N PHE A 84 -0.01 -18.66 15.48
CA PHE A 84 -0.60 -17.87 14.38
C PHE A 84 -1.98 -18.38 13.94
N PRO A 85 -2.97 -18.51 14.85
CA PRO A 85 -4.26 -19.16 14.54
C PRO A 85 -5.05 -18.42 13.47
N GLN A 86 -4.98 -17.09 13.41
CA GLN A 86 -5.67 -16.31 12.39
C GLN A 86 -5.06 -16.51 10.99
N ILE A 87 -3.72 -16.62 10.92
CA ILE A 87 -3.01 -16.91 9.66
C ILE A 87 -3.34 -18.34 9.22
N THR A 88 -3.33 -19.29 10.13
CA THR A 88 -3.73 -20.69 9.88
C THR A 88 -5.15 -20.75 9.29
N GLN A 89 -6.12 -20.07 9.92
CA GLN A 89 -7.49 -20.00 9.41
C GLN A 89 -7.58 -19.35 8.02
N LEU A 90 -6.77 -18.31 7.76
CA LEU A 90 -6.70 -17.69 6.43
C LEU A 90 -6.22 -18.70 5.38
N ILE A 91 -5.14 -19.42 5.66
CA ILE A 91 -4.56 -20.43 4.76
C ILE A 91 -5.54 -21.56 4.51
N ASP A 92 -6.19 -22.07 5.57
CA ASP A 92 -7.17 -23.16 5.51
C ASP A 92 -8.41 -22.76 4.70
N ARG A 93 -8.91 -21.52 4.87
CA ARG A 93 -10.04 -20.98 4.08
C ARG A 93 -9.76 -21.03 2.59
N HIS A 94 -8.52 -20.85 2.18
CA HIS A 94 -8.11 -20.88 0.78
C HIS A 94 -7.54 -22.25 0.35
N GLN A 95 -7.65 -23.28 1.20
CA GLN A 95 -7.28 -24.67 0.91
C GLN A 95 -5.82 -24.82 0.46
N ILE A 96 -4.91 -24.01 0.98
CA ILE A 96 -3.48 -24.09 0.69
C ILE A 96 -2.87 -25.21 1.54
N PRO A 97 -2.27 -26.26 0.92
CA PRO A 97 -1.87 -27.47 1.63
C PRO A 97 -0.50 -27.33 2.33
N PHE A 98 -0.28 -26.24 3.10
CA PHE A 98 1.01 -25.93 3.72
C PHE A 98 1.52 -27.01 4.69
N ARG A 99 0.62 -27.80 5.31
CA ARG A 99 1.00 -28.88 6.24
C ARG A 99 1.72 -30.05 5.56
N GLN A 100 1.65 -30.15 4.22
CA GLN A 100 2.30 -31.23 3.49
C GLN A 100 3.81 -30.99 3.30
N ASN A 101 4.20 -29.74 3.16
CA ASN A 101 5.57 -29.36 2.82
C ASN A 101 6.13 -28.22 3.66
N ASN A 102 5.33 -27.68 4.60
CA ASN A 102 5.63 -26.50 5.42
C ASN A 102 5.93 -25.22 4.61
N LEU A 103 5.36 -25.09 3.42
CA LEU A 103 5.56 -23.95 2.54
C LEU A 103 4.26 -23.18 2.33
N ILE A 104 4.30 -21.87 2.55
CA ILE A 104 3.20 -20.96 2.26
C ILE A 104 3.58 -20.10 1.05
N PRO A 105 2.83 -20.14 -0.06
CA PRO A 105 3.12 -19.31 -1.22
C PRO A 105 2.85 -17.84 -0.90
N VAL A 106 3.84 -16.98 -1.15
CA VAL A 106 3.77 -15.56 -0.84
C VAL A 106 4.30 -14.70 -1.98
N ARG A 107 3.80 -13.46 -2.08
CA ARG A 107 4.31 -12.46 -3.02
C ARG A 107 4.29 -11.05 -2.40
N PRO A 108 5.14 -10.12 -2.89
CA PRO A 108 5.02 -8.72 -2.51
C PRO A 108 3.74 -8.08 -3.05
N GLY A 109 3.19 -7.13 -2.30
CA GLY A 109 2.07 -6.32 -2.77
C GLY A 109 1.91 -5.02 -2.00
N ALA A 110 1.25 -4.03 -2.61
CA ALA A 110 0.94 -2.77 -1.95
C ALA A 110 0.12 -3.01 -0.68
N HIS A 111 0.49 -2.35 0.41
CA HIS A 111 -0.05 -2.64 1.73
C HIS A 111 -0.44 -1.39 2.50
N PHE A 112 0.37 -0.33 2.47
CA PHE A 112 0.15 0.87 3.27
C PHE A 112 0.63 2.11 2.54
N MET A 113 -0.14 3.21 2.66
CA MET A 113 0.21 4.52 2.12
C MET A 113 0.82 5.37 3.22
N MET A 114 2.11 5.76 3.10
CA MET A 114 2.73 6.71 4.01
C MET A 114 2.44 8.18 3.62
N GLY A 115 2.09 8.41 2.37
CA GLY A 115 1.60 9.69 1.88
C GLY A 115 0.14 9.92 2.23
N GLY A 116 -0.39 11.09 1.89
CA GLY A 116 -1.78 11.43 2.15
C GLY A 116 -2.01 12.93 2.16
N ILE A 117 -3.07 13.35 2.81
CA ILE A 117 -3.39 14.76 3.07
C ILE A 117 -2.37 15.30 4.07
N ALA A 118 -1.62 16.33 3.68
CA ALA A 118 -0.63 16.95 4.56
C ALA A 118 -1.31 17.61 5.77
N THR A 119 -0.84 17.29 6.95
CA THR A 119 -1.33 17.83 8.22
C THR A 119 -0.19 18.37 9.08
N ASP A 120 -0.52 19.25 9.98
CA ASP A 120 0.34 19.63 11.08
C ASP A 120 0.23 18.64 12.26
N GLN A 121 0.82 18.98 13.40
CA GLN A 121 0.82 18.13 14.60
C GLN A 121 -0.56 17.97 15.25
N THR A 122 -1.49 18.89 14.99
CA THR A 122 -2.86 18.84 15.48
C THR A 122 -3.82 18.15 14.50
N GLY A 123 -3.29 17.67 13.37
CA GLY A 123 -4.07 17.04 12.30
C GLY A 123 -4.81 18.04 11.40
N ALA A 124 -4.60 19.34 11.58
CA ALA A 124 -5.18 20.37 10.73
C ALA A 124 -4.51 20.39 9.35
N THR A 125 -5.33 20.58 8.31
CA THR A 125 -4.83 20.68 6.92
C THR A 125 -4.66 22.14 6.50
N SER A 126 -4.18 22.37 5.28
CA SER A 126 -4.11 23.73 4.70
C SER A 126 -5.49 24.37 4.46
N LEU A 127 -6.57 23.58 4.50
CA LEU A 127 -7.93 24.09 4.36
C LEU A 127 -8.55 24.30 5.75
N PRO A 128 -8.96 25.53 6.11
CA PRO A 128 -9.57 25.80 7.40
C PRO A 128 -10.80 24.91 7.67
N GLY A 129 -10.84 24.31 8.86
CA GLY A 129 -11.92 23.41 9.28
C GLY A 129 -11.84 21.99 8.74
N LEU A 130 -10.81 21.65 7.95
CA LEU A 130 -10.55 20.30 7.49
C LEU A 130 -9.38 19.66 8.25
N TYR A 131 -9.62 18.49 8.81
CA TYR A 131 -8.65 17.68 9.54
C TYR A 131 -8.50 16.32 8.89
N ALA A 132 -7.32 15.70 9.03
CA ALA A 132 -7.08 14.35 8.57
C ALA A 132 -6.25 13.56 9.57
N VAL A 133 -6.58 12.26 9.74
CA VAL A 133 -5.90 11.35 10.67
C VAL A 133 -5.78 9.94 10.06
N GLY A 134 -4.88 9.13 10.62
CA GLY A 134 -4.65 7.76 10.19
C GLY A 134 -4.04 7.69 8.79
N GLU A 135 -4.29 6.60 8.06
CA GLU A 135 -3.67 6.36 6.75
C GLU A 135 -4.05 7.40 5.68
N ALA A 136 -5.16 8.14 5.86
CA ALA A 136 -5.53 9.23 4.97
C ALA A 136 -4.64 10.48 5.11
N ALA A 137 -3.97 10.63 6.26
CA ALA A 137 -3.10 11.77 6.58
C ALA A 137 -1.64 11.49 6.23
N CYS A 138 -0.92 12.54 5.90
CA CYS A 138 0.54 12.56 5.82
C CYS A 138 1.10 13.36 7.01
N THR A 139 1.19 12.74 8.17
CA THR A 139 1.70 13.34 9.41
C THR A 139 3.24 13.45 9.43
N GLY A 140 3.91 12.75 8.50
CA GLY A 140 5.37 12.66 8.44
C GLY A 140 5.97 11.61 9.39
N VAL A 141 5.24 11.04 10.32
CA VAL A 141 5.76 10.12 11.36
C VAL A 141 6.36 8.84 10.78
N HIS A 142 5.90 8.41 9.61
CA HIS A 142 6.38 7.20 8.94
C HIS A 142 7.55 7.44 7.99
N GLY A 143 7.83 8.69 7.65
CA GLY A 143 8.87 9.02 6.68
C GLY A 143 8.67 8.27 5.35
N ALA A 144 9.76 7.68 4.85
CA ALA A 144 9.76 6.96 3.57
C ALA A 144 9.45 5.45 3.68
N ASN A 145 9.36 4.90 4.90
CA ASN A 145 9.12 3.47 5.13
C ASN A 145 8.62 3.20 6.56
N ARG A 146 7.36 2.85 6.70
CA ARG A 146 6.69 2.65 7.99
C ARG A 146 7.22 1.42 8.72
N LEU A 147 7.51 1.55 10.01
CA LEU A 147 7.74 0.40 10.89
C LEU A 147 6.45 -0.39 11.11
N ALA A 148 6.59 -1.70 11.27
CA ALA A 148 5.48 -2.59 11.56
C ALA A 148 4.69 -2.10 12.79
N SER A 149 3.36 -2.16 12.73
CA SER A 149 2.39 -1.78 13.78
C SER A 149 2.32 -0.28 14.12
N ASN A 150 3.23 0.58 13.66
CA ASN A 150 3.22 2.01 13.99
C ASN A 150 1.98 2.75 13.46
N SER A 151 1.30 2.25 12.42
CA SER A 151 0.08 2.88 11.91
C SER A 151 -1.06 2.91 12.94
N LEU A 152 -1.19 1.87 13.77
CA LEU A 152 -2.20 1.85 14.84
C LEU A 152 -1.88 2.87 15.94
N LEU A 153 -0.61 3.02 16.30
CA LEU A 153 -0.16 4.05 17.24
C LEU A 153 -0.40 5.45 16.70
N GLU A 154 -0.10 5.69 15.43
CA GLU A 154 -0.42 6.95 14.76
C GLU A 154 -1.91 7.27 14.85
N CYS A 155 -2.77 6.32 14.46
CA CYS A 155 -4.22 6.50 14.52
C CYS A 155 -4.68 6.93 15.91
N VAL A 156 -4.22 6.26 16.98
CA VAL A 156 -4.63 6.56 18.36
C VAL A 156 -4.14 7.94 18.79
N VAL A 157 -2.85 8.23 18.57
CA VAL A 157 -2.23 9.48 19.07
C VAL A 157 -2.80 10.70 18.33
N PHE A 158 -2.78 10.69 17.00
CA PHE A 158 -3.25 11.83 16.22
C PHE A 158 -4.77 12.01 16.29
N SER A 159 -5.57 10.93 16.37
CA SER A 159 -7.01 11.09 16.57
C SER A 159 -7.33 11.75 17.91
N HIS A 160 -6.55 11.42 18.97
CA HIS A 160 -6.72 12.09 20.26
C HIS A 160 -6.38 13.58 20.18
N GLN A 161 -5.27 13.94 19.51
CA GLN A 161 -4.89 15.35 19.31
C GLN A 161 -5.94 16.15 18.51
N VAL A 162 -6.43 15.58 17.40
CA VAL A 162 -7.50 16.19 16.60
C VAL A 162 -8.78 16.36 17.42
N ALA A 163 -9.15 15.38 18.23
CA ALA A 163 -10.33 15.47 19.07
C ALA A 163 -10.23 16.60 20.09
N GLN A 164 -9.06 16.81 20.70
CA GLN A 164 -8.80 17.94 21.60
C GLN A 164 -8.90 19.27 20.85
N GLU A 165 -8.23 19.40 19.70
CA GLU A 165 -8.26 20.62 18.88
C GLU A 165 -9.69 20.99 18.47
N ILE A 166 -10.49 20.02 18.01
CA ILE A 166 -11.88 20.26 17.61
C ILE A 166 -12.75 20.64 18.81
N ALA A 167 -12.51 20.05 19.99
CA ALA A 167 -13.28 20.35 21.20
C ALA A 167 -13.08 21.80 21.68
N ASP A 168 -11.90 22.37 21.42
CA ASP A 168 -11.56 23.74 21.81
C ASP A 168 -11.98 24.78 20.76
N LEU A 169 -12.54 24.36 19.61
CA LEU A 169 -13.05 25.29 18.60
C LEU A 169 -14.29 26.01 19.12
N PRO A 170 -14.40 27.33 18.86
CA PRO A 170 -15.62 28.09 19.21
C PRO A 170 -16.81 27.52 18.43
N ASP A 171 -17.99 27.57 19.08
CA ASP A 171 -19.27 27.18 18.48
C ASP A 171 -19.61 28.16 17.34
N GLU A 172 -19.04 27.96 16.17
CA GLU A 172 -19.37 28.78 15.01
C GLU A 172 -20.73 28.39 14.47
N THR A 173 -21.64 29.37 14.45
CA THR A 173 -22.91 29.23 13.75
C THR A 173 -22.65 28.92 12.28
N LYS A 174 -23.04 27.71 11.87
CA LYS A 174 -22.87 27.17 10.53
C LYS A 174 -23.45 28.10 9.46
N THR A 175 -22.61 28.91 8.87
CA THR A 175 -22.94 29.54 7.58
C THR A 175 -22.63 28.49 6.49
N THR A 176 -23.64 27.68 6.18
CA THR A 176 -23.58 26.82 4.98
C THR A 176 -23.77 27.72 3.77
N THR A 177 -22.70 28.25 3.25
CA THR A 177 -22.71 28.78 1.88
C THR A 177 -22.89 27.58 0.95
N PRO A 178 -23.98 27.51 0.17
CA PRO A 178 -24.12 26.42 -0.79
C PRO A 178 -22.93 26.46 -1.75
N ILE A 179 -22.11 25.41 -1.78
CA ILE A 179 -21.09 25.25 -2.81
C ILE A 179 -21.86 25.01 -4.10
N SER A 180 -21.96 26.06 -4.93
CA SER A 180 -22.43 25.92 -6.29
C SER A 180 -21.36 25.19 -7.11
N GLN A 181 -21.38 23.87 -6.99
CA GLN A 181 -20.51 23.05 -7.82
C GLN A 181 -21.08 23.03 -9.23
N LYS A 182 -20.31 23.54 -10.20
CA LYS A 182 -20.65 23.41 -11.60
C LYS A 182 -20.51 21.93 -11.94
N LEU A 183 -21.64 21.25 -12.04
CA LEU A 183 -21.67 19.84 -12.42
C LEU A 183 -21.13 19.70 -13.83
N ALA A 184 -20.25 18.75 -14.05
CA ALA A 184 -19.65 18.53 -15.35
C ALA A 184 -20.65 17.87 -16.31
N ASP A 185 -20.65 18.34 -17.57
CA ASP A 185 -21.45 17.73 -18.63
C ASP A 185 -20.84 16.41 -19.13
N LYS A 186 -19.58 16.14 -18.79
CA LYS A 186 -18.84 14.93 -19.19
C LYS A 186 -18.05 14.39 -18.00
N PHE A 187 -18.30 13.15 -17.71
CA PHE A 187 -17.58 12.35 -16.73
C PHE A 187 -17.23 11.03 -17.42
N THR A 188 -15.94 10.76 -17.58
CA THR A 188 -15.48 9.54 -18.24
C THR A 188 -14.49 8.83 -17.36
N LEU A 189 -14.74 7.56 -17.08
CA LEU A 189 -13.88 6.71 -16.27
C LEU A 189 -13.28 5.58 -17.11
N PRO A 190 -12.06 5.16 -16.78
CA PRO A 190 -11.54 3.91 -17.30
C PRO A 190 -12.28 2.70 -16.74
N ASP A 191 -12.17 1.57 -17.41
CA ASP A 191 -12.50 0.29 -16.81
C ASP A 191 -11.63 0.05 -15.57
N LYS A 192 -12.24 -0.36 -14.45
CA LYS A 192 -11.56 -0.52 -13.15
C LYS A 192 -10.42 -1.53 -13.22
N ALA A 193 -10.60 -2.64 -13.94
CA ALA A 193 -9.57 -3.68 -14.08
C ALA A 193 -8.41 -3.19 -14.96
N ALA A 194 -8.69 -2.41 -16.01
CA ALA A 194 -7.66 -1.77 -16.81
C ALA A 194 -6.86 -0.75 -16.00
N LEU A 195 -7.52 0.08 -15.18
CA LEU A 195 -6.85 0.99 -14.26
C LEU A 195 -5.92 0.25 -13.30
N GLN A 196 -6.42 -0.80 -12.64
CA GLN A 196 -5.64 -1.59 -11.70
C GLN A 196 -4.41 -2.23 -12.35
N THR A 197 -4.57 -2.79 -13.56
CA THR A 197 -3.47 -3.42 -14.30
C THR A 197 -2.40 -2.41 -14.68
N ARG A 198 -2.79 -1.24 -15.20
CA ARG A 198 -1.85 -0.20 -15.61
C ARG A 198 -1.17 0.48 -14.42
N ALA A 199 -1.94 0.77 -13.36
CA ALA A 199 -1.38 1.31 -12.12
C ALA A 199 -0.40 0.32 -11.47
N TRP A 200 -0.71 -0.98 -11.48
CA TRP A 200 0.22 -2.00 -11.01
C TRP A 200 1.53 -2.00 -11.81
N ALA A 201 1.47 -1.91 -13.14
CA ALA A 201 2.67 -1.90 -13.98
C ALA A 201 3.53 -0.65 -13.74
N ALA A 202 2.92 0.53 -13.64
CA ALA A 202 3.63 1.81 -13.51
C ALA A 202 4.10 2.15 -12.09
N LEU A 203 3.32 1.76 -11.06
CA LEU A 203 3.50 2.19 -9.67
C LEU A 203 4.03 1.09 -8.75
N VAL A 204 4.63 0.05 -9.32
CA VAL A 204 5.30 -1.04 -8.58
C VAL A 204 6.43 -0.52 -7.69
N ILE A 205 6.99 -1.44 -6.88
CA ILE A 205 8.06 -1.13 -5.93
C ILE A 205 9.36 -0.62 -6.59
N GLN A 206 9.66 -1.04 -7.83
CA GLN A 206 10.76 -0.55 -8.66
C GLN A 206 10.19 0.08 -9.93
N ARG A 207 10.17 1.39 -9.96
CA ARG A 207 9.48 2.21 -10.96
C ARG A 207 10.37 2.55 -12.14
N SER A 208 9.74 2.85 -13.28
CA SER A 208 10.37 3.43 -14.45
C SER A 208 9.72 4.79 -14.74
N PRO A 209 10.50 5.88 -14.95
CA PRO A 209 9.90 7.16 -15.36
C PRO A 209 9.04 7.05 -16.61
N THR A 210 9.51 6.33 -17.62
CA THR A 210 8.78 6.11 -18.88
C THR A 210 7.43 5.43 -18.65
N GLU A 211 7.39 4.35 -17.85
CA GLU A 211 6.14 3.64 -17.55
C GLU A 211 5.15 4.52 -16.80
N ILE A 212 5.64 5.39 -15.90
CA ILE A 212 4.78 6.35 -15.18
C ILE A 212 4.25 7.42 -16.14
N GLU A 213 5.07 7.97 -17.03
CA GLU A 213 4.67 8.98 -18.03
C GLU A 213 3.63 8.41 -19.01
N GLU A 214 3.81 7.18 -19.46
CA GLU A 214 2.82 6.46 -20.30
C GLU A 214 1.51 6.24 -19.54
N PHE A 215 1.57 5.87 -18.26
CA PHE A 215 0.39 5.72 -17.40
C PHE A 215 -0.36 7.04 -17.25
N LEU A 216 0.33 8.15 -16.96
CA LEU A 216 -0.28 9.47 -16.83
C LEU A 216 -0.88 9.94 -18.15
N THR A 217 -0.22 9.70 -19.28
CA THR A 217 -0.73 10.02 -20.62
C THR A 217 -2.02 9.25 -20.93
N TRP A 218 -2.07 7.98 -20.53
CA TRP A 218 -3.30 7.19 -20.68
C TRP A 218 -4.41 7.69 -19.74
N LEU A 219 -4.08 8.01 -18.47
CA LEU A 219 -5.05 8.46 -17.49
C LEU A 219 -5.66 9.82 -17.85
N ALA A 220 -4.90 10.71 -18.48
CA ALA A 220 -5.35 12.02 -18.96
C ALA A 220 -6.44 11.97 -20.04
N GLN A 221 -6.75 10.80 -20.61
CA GLN A 221 -7.85 10.62 -21.56
C GLN A 221 -9.23 10.60 -20.88
N PHE A 222 -9.28 10.53 -19.54
CA PHE A 222 -10.48 10.41 -18.74
C PHE A 222 -10.72 11.67 -17.91
N ASP A 223 -11.99 12.03 -17.74
CA ASP A 223 -12.41 13.11 -16.83
C ASP A 223 -12.99 12.47 -15.55
N PHE A 224 -12.16 12.34 -14.54
CA PHE A 224 -12.51 11.75 -13.23
C PHE A 224 -12.51 12.79 -12.09
N GLN A 225 -12.14 14.04 -12.37
CA GLN A 225 -12.07 15.11 -11.38
C GLN A 225 -13.41 15.83 -11.21
N SER A 226 -14.24 15.76 -12.24
CA SER A 226 -15.56 16.41 -12.28
C SER A 226 -16.64 15.39 -11.88
N LEU A 227 -17.32 15.61 -10.76
CA LEU A 227 -18.43 14.74 -10.34
C LEU A 227 -19.70 15.08 -11.10
N PRO A 228 -20.40 14.11 -11.75
CA PRO A 228 -21.70 14.32 -12.34
C PRO A 228 -22.78 14.48 -11.26
N ALA A 229 -24.00 14.91 -11.64
CA ALA A 229 -25.13 15.05 -10.73
C ALA A 229 -25.54 13.72 -10.08
N HIS A 230 -25.32 12.61 -10.79
CA HIS A 230 -25.61 11.26 -10.33
C HIS A 230 -24.44 10.34 -10.70
N TYR A 231 -23.98 9.56 -9.73
CA TYR A 231 -22.96 8.53 -9.87
C TYR A 231 -23.25 7.35 -8.95
N SER A 232 -22.86 6.17 -9.40
CA SER A 232 -22.90 4.96 -8.57
C SER A 232 -21.70 4.90 -7.62
N LEU A 233 -21.79 4.07 -6.58
CA LEU A 233 -20.66 3.82 -5.67
C LEU A 233 -19.42 3.32 -6.42
N THR A 234 -19.61 2.44 -7.41
CA THR A 234 -18.50 1.90 -8.23
C THR A 234 -17.81 2.97 -9.06
N GLU A 235 -18.56 3.92 -9.63
CA GLU A 235 -18.00 5.06 -10.35
C GLU A 235 -17.21 5.97 -9.42
N LEU A 236 -17.74 6.28 -8.22
CA LEU A 236 -17.03 7.06 -7.21
C LEU A 236 -15.73 6.39 -6.77
N GLU A 237 -15.76 5.08 -6.50
CA GLU A 237 -14.55 4.32 -6.18
C GLU A 237 -13.52 4.38 -7.30
N THR A 238 -13.96 4.24 -8.56
CA THR A 238 -13.04 4.28 -9.72
C THR A 238 -12.44 5.67 -9.90
N ALA A 239 -13.24 6.74 -9.74
CA ALA A 239 -12.75 8.12 -9.77
C ALA A 239 -11.70 8.37 -8.67
N ASN A 240 -11.97 7.93 -7.43
CA ASN A 240 -11.02 8.05 -6.33
C ASN A 240 -9.73 7.26 -6.58
N LEU A 241 -9.82 6.07 -7.17
CA LEU A 241 -8.64 5.30 -7.56
C LEU A 241 -7.81 6.04 -8.62
N CYS A 242 -8.45 6.70 -9.60
CA CYS A 242 -7.77 7.54 -10.59
C CYS A 242 -7.02 8.71 -9.92
N LEU A 243 -7.70 9.45 -9.03
CA LEU A 243 -7.10 10.59 -8.30
C LEU A 243 -5.88 10.16 -7.47
N VAL A 244 -6.00 9.07 -6.72
CA VAL A 244 -4.90 8.56 -5.89
C VAL A 244 -3.75 8.06 -6.76
N ALA A 245 -4.03 7.32 -7.85
CA ALA A 245 -3.01 6.80 -8.74
C ALA A 245 -2.26 7.94 -9.47
N GLU A 246 -2.98 8.99 -9.91
CA GLU A 246 -2.37 10.20 -10.48
C GLU A 246 -1.44 10.89 -9.47
N ALA A 247 -1.92 11.11 -8.24
CA ALA A 247 -1.13 11.75 -7.19
C ALA A 247 0.14 10.95 -6.83
N ILE A 248 0.06 9.61 -6.79
CA ILE A 248 1.23 8.74 -6.59
C ILE A 248 2.21 8.88 -7.74
N ALA A 249 1.72 8.82 -8.99
CA ALA A 249 2.53 8.91 -10.20
C ALA A 249 3.29 10.24 -10.28
N GLN A 250 2.60 11.36 -10.09
CA GLN A 250 3.19 12.69 -10.10
C GLN A 250 4.23 12.88 -8.97
N ALA A 251 3.91 12.46 -7.74
CA ALA A 251 4.85 12.51 -6.62
C ALA A 251 6.09 11.64 -6.87
N ALA A 252 5.91 10.45 -7.46
CA ALA A 252 7.01 9.56 -7.81
C ALA A 252 7.94 10.19 -8.86
N LEU A 253 7.41 10.81 -9.93
CA LEU A 253 8.22 11.50 -10.94
C LEU A 253 8.98 12.70 -10.38
N ALA A 254 8.41 13.40 -9.40
CA ALA A 254 9.04 14.54 -8.74
C ALA A 254 10.26 14.13 -7.90
N ARG A 255 10.27 12.91 -7.31
CA ARG A 255 11.38 12.41 -6.50
C ARG A 255 12.43 11.75 -7.38
N LYS A 256 13.63 12.30 -7.38
CA LYS A 256 14.75 11.76 -8.18
C LYS A 256 15.57 10.70 -7.45
N GLU A 257 15.53 10.68 -6.11
CA GLU A 257 16.37 9.83 -5.27
C GLU A 257 15.63 8.58 -4.83
N ASN A 258 16.34 7.46 -4.78
CA ASN A 258 15.84 6.25 -4.14
C ASN A 258 15.84 6.44 -2.62
N LEU A 259 14.68 6.25 -1.99
CA LEU A 259 14.51 6.38 -0.55
C LEU A 259 13.36 5.49 -0.06
N GLY A 260 13.63 4.61 0.90
CA GLY A 260 12.64 3.74 1.51
C GLY A 260 11.80 2.98 0.49
N ALA A 261 10.49 3.18 0.53
CA ALA A 261 9.54 2.53 -0.36
C ALA A 261 9.54 3.05 -1.81
N HIS A 262 10.22 4.18 -2.10
CA HIS A 262 10.38 4.68 -3.47
C HIS A 262 11.73 4.25 -4.05
N ALA A 263 11.71 3.53 -5.15
CA ALA A 263 12.91 3.10 -5.85
C ALA A 263 12.72 3.15 -7.38
N TRP A 264 13.72 3.67 -8.07
CA TRP A 264 13.83 3.57 -9.51
C TRP A 264 14.44 2.23 -9.94
N ARG A 265 13.92 1.66 -11.01
CA ARG A 265 14.53 0.49 -11.65
C ARG A 265 15.94 0.88 -12.14
N LYS A 266 16.94 0.07 -11.86
CA LYS A 266 18.26 0.23 -12.46
C LYS A 266 18.19 -0.18 -13.93
N ASN A 267 18.69 0.67 -14.80
CA ASN A 267 18.88 0.36 -16.21
C ASN A 267 19.96 -0.71 -16.37
#